data_0c1d775efda37f17b3a2aad39b7030e0
#
_entry.id   0c1d775efda37f17b3a2aad39b7030e0
#
_cell.length_a   1.000
_cell.length_b   1.000
_cell.length_c   1.000
_cell.angle_alpha   90.00
_cell.angle_beta   90.00
_cell.angle_gamma   90.00
#
_symmetry.space_group_name_H-M   'P 1'
#
loop_
_entity.id
_entity.type
_entity.pdbx_description
1 polymer ?
#
loop_
_entity_poly.entity_id
_entity_poly.type
_entity_poly.pdbx_seq_one_letter_code
_entity_poly.pdbx_strand_id
1 'polypeptide(L)'
;KEMTLEVRASNTGAHAFYERLGLKEIGIRPRYYSDGENACIYEGPLPLSEHDVAGMELRLNAAAAHAGEAAGDCVPLEGKLILAIESSCDETAAALIDEAGTIVADVVASQIDFHSRFGGVVPEIASRKHIEAIGGVVIECLAQARERTGKADLSWNDLAAVSVTYAPGLVGALVVGAAFAKG
;
A
#
# COMPACT_ATOMS: atom_id res chain seq x y z
N LYS A 1 20.02 -11.01 -3.76
CA LYS A 1 18.82 -11.30 -4.55
C LYS A 1 18.57 -10.13 -5.49
N GLU A 2 18.04 -10.40 -6.67
CA GLU A 2 17.71 -9.38 -7.66
C GLU A 2 16.19 -9.37 -7.84
N MET A 3 15.64 -8.21 -8.10
CA MET A 3 14.25 -7.99 -8.42
C MET A 3 14.15 -7.53 -9.86
N THR A 4 13.23 -8.12 -10.62
CA THR A 4 12.89 -7.69 -11.98
C THR A 4 11.41 -7.35 -12.03
N LEU A 5 11.07 -6.25 -12.69
CA LEU A 5 9.68 -5.82 -12.88
C LEU A 5 9.47 -5.19 -14.26
N GLU A 6 8.22 -5.13 -14.70
CA GLU A 6 7.81 -4.52 -15.96
C GLU A 6 6.99 -3.25 -15.73
N VAL A 7 7.36 -2.19 -16.42
CA VAL A 7 6.73 -0.86 -16.35
C VAL A 7 6.25 -0.46 -17.73
N ARG A 8 5.05 0.11 -17.86
CA ARG A 8 4.57 0.69 -19.11
C ARG A 8 5.53 1.75 -19.63
N ALA A 9 5.87 1.70 -20.91
CA ALA A 9 6.79 2.66 -21.51
C ALA A 9 6.32 4.11 -21.37
N SER A 10 5.01 4.36 -21.34
CA SER A 10 4.42 5.68 -21.13
C SER A 10 4.38 6.15 -19.68
N ASN A 11 4.62 5.25 -18.70
CA ASN A 11 4.51 5.59 -17.28
C ASN A 11 5.80 6.23 -16.74
N THR A 12 6.04 7.49 -17.15
CA THR A 12 7.24 8.24 -16.75
C THR A 12 7.38 8.42 -15.23
N GLY A 13 6.25 8.47 -14.50
CA GLY A 13 6.26 8.54 -13.03
C GLY A 13 6.83 7.28 -12.39
N ALA A 14 6.43 6.10 -12.89
CA ALA A 14 6.97 4.83 -12.41
C ALA A 14 8.46 4.67 -12.78
N HIS A 15 8.87 5.08 -13.99
CA HIS A 15 10.27 5.09 -14.40
C HIS A 15 11.12 5.88 -13.40
N ALA A 16 10.77 7.15 -13.16
CA ALA A 16 11.49 8.01 -12.23
C ALA A 16 11.49 7.48 -10.78
N PHE A 17 10.44 6.77 -10.37
CA PHE A 17 10.36 6.13 -9.06
C PHE A 17 11.34 4.97 -8.93
N TYR A 18 11.32 4.01 -9.87
CA TYR A 18 12.20 2.85 -9.81
C TYR A 18 13.68 3.20 -10.00
N GLU A 19 13.98 4.20 -10.85
CA GLU A 19 15.36 4.72 -11.00
C GLU A 19 15.88 5.32 -9.69
N ARG A 20 15.06 6.06 -8.94
CA ARG A 20 15.43 6.57 -7.61
C ARG A 20 15.67 5.48 -6.60
N LEU A 21 14.99 4.34 -6.73
CA LEU A 21 15.22 3.16 -5.90
C LEU A 21 16.47 2.37 -6.34
N GLY A 22 17.19 2.85 -7.35
CA GLY A 22 18.42 2.21 -7.82
C GLY A 22 18.21 1.08 -8.83
N LEU A 23 16.96 0.84 -9.29
CA LEU A 23 16.72 -0.09 -10.38
C LEU A 23 17.14 0.53 -11.71
N LYS A 24 17.55 -0.30 -12.64
CA LYS A 24 17.99 0.11 -13.97
C LYS A 24 17.12 -0.54 -15.04
N GLU A 25 16.78 0.23 -16.07
CA GLU A 25 16.17 -0.34 -17.26
C GLU A 25 17.18 -1.25 -17.97
N ILE A 26 16.81 -2.53 -18.13
CA ILE A 26 17.64 -3.57 -18.75
C ILE A 26 17.12 -4.02 -20.10
N GLY A 27 15.92 -3.61 -20.49
CA GLY A 27 15.35 -3.99 -21.77
C GLY A 27 13.90 -3.58 -21.96
N ILE A 28 13.36 -3.94 -23.12
CA ILE A 28 11.97 -3.65 -23.50
C ILE A 28 11.32 -4.95 -23.96
N ARG A 29 10.09 -5.20 -23.49
CA ARG A 29 9.18 -6.22 -24.02
C ARG A 29 8.19 -5.56 -24.99
N PRO A 30 8.31 -5.79 -26.30
CA PRO A 30 7.40 -5.18 -27.27
C PRO A 30 5.98 -5.73 -27.11
N ARG A 31 4.99 -4.85 -27.20
CA ARG A 31 3.56 -5.19 -27.17
C ARG A 31 3.15 -6.08 -25.98
N TYR A 32 3.70 -5.79 -24.82
CA TYR A 32 3.48 -6.57 -23.60
C TYR A 32 2.05 -6.39 -23.05
N TYR A 33 1.52 -5.19 -23.10
CA TYR A 33 0.18 -4.89 -22.61
C TYR A 33 -0.89 -5.17 -23.67
N SER A 34 -2.13 -5.40 -23.24
CA SER A 34 -3.26 -5.75 -24.10
C SER A 34 -3.61 -4.70 -25.16
N ASP A 35 -3.25 -3.45 -24.92
CA ASP A 35 -3.39 -2.32 -25.86
C ASP A 35 -2.24 -2.20 -26.86
N GLY A 36 -1.27 -3.12 -26.80
CA GLY A 36 -0.09 -3.16 -27.68
C GLY A 36 1.06 -2.26 -27.20
N GLU A 37 0.96 -1.64 -26.03
CA GLU A 37 2.04 -0.86 -25.47
C GLU A 37 3.20 -1.75 -25.02
N ASN A 38 4.43 -1.22 -25.13
CA ASN A 38 5.63 -1.89 -24.67
C ASN A 38 5.76 -1.81 -23.15
N ALA A 39 6.44 -2.80 -22.55
CA ALA A 39 6.93 -2.71 -21.18
C ALA A 39 8.43 -2.49 -21.18
N CYS A 40 8.91 -1.54 -20.38
CA CYS A 40 10.31 -1.44 -19.98
C CYS A 40 10.57 -2.42 -18.83
N ILE A 41 11.67 -3.15 -18.90
CA ILE A 41 12.09 -4.11 -17.87
C ILE A 41 13.10 -3.43 -16.99
N TYR A 42 12.82 -3.37 -15.68
CA TYR A 42 13.72 -2.85 -14.67
C TYR A 42 14.28 -3.97 -13.83
N GLU A 43 15.56 -3.86 -13.49
CA GLU A 43 16.25 -4.81 -12.59
C GLU A 43 17.10 -4.06 -11.58
N GLY A 44 17.16 -4.60 -10.36
CA GLY A 44 17.99 -4.06 -9.30
C GLY A 44 18.16 -5.01 -8.13
N PRO A 45 19.13 -4.73 -7.26
CA PRO A 45 19.40 -5.55 -6.09
C PRO A 45 18.29 -5.46 -5.04
N LEU A 46 18.08 -6.56 -4.30
CA LEU A 46 17.30 -6.54 -3.06
C LEU A 46 18.26 -6.83 -1.87
N PRO A 47 18.17 -6.06 -0.78
CA PRO A 47 17.29 -4.89 -0.54
C PRO A 47 17.63 -3.69 -1.43
N LEU A 48 16.64 -2.89 -1.75
CA LEU A 48 16.79 -1.59 -2.40
C LEU A 48 17.75 -0.74 -1.54
N SER A 49 18.53 0.15 -2.15
CA SER A 49 19.70 0.78 -1.54
C SER A 49 19.52 1.26 -0.09
N GLU A 50 20.56 1.12 0.73
CA GLU A 50 20.55 1.40 2.18
C GLU A 50 20.06 2.82 2.56
N HIS A 51 20.11 3.79 1.66
CA HIS A 51 19.70 5.17 1.97
C HIS A 51 18.17 5.38 1.94
N ASP A 52 17.47 4.64 1.07
CA ASP A 52 16.00 4.72 0.96
C ASP A 52 15.32 3.71 1.90
N VAL A 53 16.00 2.58 2.14
CA VAL A 53 15.50 1.51 3.01
C VAL A 53 15.74 1.80 4.48
N ALA A 54 16.80 2.52 4.87
CA ALA A 54 17.06 2.82 6.28
C ALA A 54 15.93 3.61 6.95
N GLY A 55 15.33 4.57 6.23
CA GLY A 55 14.15 5.29 6.71
C GLY A 55 12.87 4.44 6.67
N MET A 56 12.79 3.49 5.75
CA MET A 56 11.64 2.61 5.58
C MET A 56 11.75 1.35 6.47
N GLU A 57 12.93 0.76 6.62
CA GLU A 57 13.20 -0.34 7.57
C GLU A 57 13.08 0.11 9.03
N LEU A 58 13.51 1.33 9.37
CA LEU A 58 13.31 1.85 10.71
C LEU A 58 11.81 1.98 11.06
N ARG A 59 10.99 2.35 10.06
CA ARG A 59 9.53 2.44 10.21
C ARG A 59 8.84 1.08 10.16
N LEU A 60 9.28 0.17 9.26
CA LEU A 60 8.76 -1.19 9.18
C LEU A 60 9.17 -2.06 10.37
N ASN A 61 10.40 -1.91 10.87
CA ASN A 61 10.86 -2.62 12.07
C ASN A 61 10.20 -2.08 13.34
N ALA A 62 9.91 -0.78 13.41
CA ALA A 62 9.08 -0.22 14.48
C ALA A 62 7.64 -0.76 14.40
N ALA A 63 7.06 -0.85 13.20
CA ALA A 63 5.74 -1.44 12.97
C ALA A 63 5.69 -2.94 13.28
N ALA A 64 6.71 -3.70 12.84
CA ALA A 64 6.82 -5.14 13.11
C ALA A 64 7.10 -5.44 14.60
N ALA A 65 7.86 -4.58 15.27
CA ALA A 65 8.07 -4.69 16.72
C ALA A 65 6.76 -4.46 17.50
N HIS A 66 5.85 -3.63 16.98
CA HIS A 66 4.55 -3.40 17.60
C HIS A 66 3.47 -4.41 17.21
N ALA A 67 3.59 -5.05 16.04
CA ALA A 67 2.67 -6.11 15.61
C ALA A 67 2.81 -7.43 16.41
N GLY A 68 3.88 -7.58 17.20
CA GLY A 68 4.16 -8.76 18.02
C GLY A 68 3.87 -8.61 19.50
N GLU A 69 3.49 -7.44 20.00
CA GLU A 69 3.18 -7.22 21.41
C GLU A 69 1.72 -7.54 21.71
N ALA A 70 1.55 -8.59 22.46
CA ALA A 70 0.27 -9.09 22.95
C ALA A 70 -0.50 -8.03 23.75
N ALA A 71 -1.81 -8.13 23.71
CA ALA A 71 -2.78 -7.38 24.51
C ALA A 71 -2.30 -7.10 25.95
N GLY A 72 -1.97 -5.83 26.24
CA GLY A 72 -1.59 -5.44 27.60
C GLY A 72 -1.33 -3.94 27.75
N ASP A 73 -0.59 -3.31 26.87
CA ASP A 73 -0.28 -1.90 27.00
C ASP A 73 -0.96 -1.07 25.90
N CYS A 74 -1.79 -0.10 26.33
CA CYS A 74 -2.39 0.86 25.40
C CYS A 74 -1.30 1.59 24.60
N VAL A 75 -1.42 1.59 23.29
CA VAL A 75 -0.56 2.39 22.42
C VAL A 75 -0.87 3.87 22.69
N PRO A 76 0.09 4.68 23.16
CA PRO A 76 -0.15 6.10 23.38
C PRO A 76 -0.40 6.77 22.03
N LEU A 77 -1.48 7.53 21.93
CA LEU A 77 -1.82 8.30 20.74
C LEU A 77 -1.28 9.73 20.89
N GLU A 78 -0.39 10.15 20.00
CA GLU A 78 0.17 11.50 19.95
C GLU A 78 -0.45 12.31 18.81
N GLY A 79 -1.20 13.35 19.16
CA GLY A 79 -1.80 14.27 18.20
C GLY A 79 -2.95 13.68 17.39
N LYS A 80 -3.06 14.11 16.13
CA LYS A 80 -4.08 13.66 15.19
C LYS A 80 -3.61 12.47 14.37
N LEU A 81 -4.56 11.79 13.75
CA LEU A 81 -4.31 10.62 12.91
C LEU A 81 -4.27 10.96 11.42
N ILE A 82 -3.51 10.18 10.68
CA ILE A 82 -3.55 10.09 9.22
C ILE A 82 -4.09 8.71 8.87
N LEU A 83 -5.14 8.66 8.07
CA LEU A 83 -5.61 7.43 7.44
C LEU A 83 -4.83 7.21 6.14
N ALA A 84 -4.09 6.12 6.03
CA ALA A 84 -3.43 5.69 4.81
C ALA A 84 -4.22 4.57 4.15
N ILE A 85 -4.42 4.64 2.82
CA ILE A 85 -5.18 3.67 2.03
C ILE A 85 -4.32 3.15 0.89
N GLU A 86 -4.29 1.84 0.72
CA GLU A 86 -3.60 1.13 -0.36
C GLU A 86 -4.58 0.24 -1.13
N SER A 87 -4.56 0.38 -2.47
CA SER A 87 -5.36 -0.44 -3.39
C SER A 87 -4.70 -0.62 -4.76
N SER A 88 -3.38 -0.59 -4.83
CA SER A 88 -2.67 -0.48 -6.11
C SER A 88 -2.65 -1.76 -6.96
N CYS A 89 -2.83 -2.95 -6.36
CA CYS A 89 -2.75 -4.23 -7.08
C CYS A 89 -3.85 -5.21 -6.65
N ASP A 90 -3.55 -6.13 -5.75
CA ASP A 90 -4.42 -7.22 -5.33
C ASP A 90 -4.63 -7.28 -3.80
N GLU A 91 -4.22 -6.24 -3.10
CA GLU A 91 -4.46 -6.08 -1.69
C GLU A 91 -5.16 -4.76 -1.41
N THR A 92 -6.20 -4.80 -0.57
CA THR A 92 -6.85 -3.61 -0.04
C THR A 92 -6.36 -3.42 1.40
N ALA A 93 -5.66 -2.33 1.67
CA ALA A 93 -5.17 -2.07 3.01
C ALA A 93 -5.53 -0.67 3.52
N ALA A 94 -5.63 -0.55 4.84
CA ALA A 94 -5.74 0.71 5.53
C ALA A 94 -4.88 0.70 6.79
N ALA A 95 -4.26 1.84 7.10
CA ALA A 95 -3.52 2.04 8.34
C ALA A 95 -3.86 3.40 8.96
N LEU A 96 -3.85 3.46 10.28
CA LEU A 96 -3.94 4.69 11.05
C LEU A 96 -2.58 4.96 11.69
N ILE A 97 -2.05 6.16 11.42
CA ILE A 97 -0.71 6.59 11.85
C ILE A 97 -0.88 7.91 12.61
N ASP A 98 -0.24 8.04 13.76
CA ASP A 98 -0.26 9.26 14.55
C ASP A 98 0.81 10.27 14.10
N GLU A 99 0.83 11.47 14.75
CA GLU A 99 1.80 12.53 14.42
C GLU A 99 3.24 12.14 14.77
N ALA A 100 3.47 11.20 15.67
CA ALA A 100 4.80 10.66 15.97
C ALA A 100 5.28 9.66 14.93
N GLY A 101 4.40 9.22 14.01
CA GLY A 101 4.69 8.19 13.01
C GLY A 101 4.47 6.77 13.52
N THR A 102 3.78 6.61 14.64
CA THR A 102 3.41 5.31 15.19
C THR A 102 2.23 4.72 14.40
N ILE A 103 2.35 3.48 13.95
CA ILE A 103 1.23 2.75 13.35
C ILE A 103 0.31 2.29 14.49
N VAL A 104 -0.82 2.97 14.60
CA VAL A 104 -1.83 2.71 15.63
C VAL A 104 -2.64 1.46 15.30
N ALA A 105 -3.02 1.32 14.02
CA ALA A 105 -3.70 0.14 13.50
C ALA A 105 -3.38 -0.06 12.02
N ASP A 106 -3.42 -1.31 11.56
CA ASP A 106 -3.30 -1.66 10.16
C ASP A 106 -4.14 -2.91 9.84
N VAL A 107 -4.80 -2.89 8.70
CA VAL A 107 -5.64 -3.98 8.20
C VAL A 107 -5.38 -4.21 6.74
N VAL A 108 -5.19 -5.48 6.36
CA VAL A 108 -4.97 -5.89 4.97
C VAL A 108 -5.98 -6.97 4.61
N ALA A 109 -6.69 -6.77 3.51
CA ALA A 109 -7.53 -7.76 2.85
C ALA A 109 -6.90 -8.19 1.53
N SER A 110 -6.30 -9.38 1.50
CA SER A 110 -5.63 -9.92 0.32
C SER A 110 -6.60 -10.65 -0.62
N GLN A 111 -6.37 -10.52 -1.91
CA GLN A 111 -7.10 -11.21 -2.97
C GLN A 111 -6.29 -12.37 -3.57
N ILE A 112 -5.14 -12.72 -2.98
CA ILE A 112 -4.19 -13.71 -3.51
C ILE A 112 -4.87 -15.06 -3.75
N ASP A 113 -5.68 -15.56 -2.80
CA ASP A 113 -6.39 -16.84 -2.93
C ASP A 113 -7.37 -16.86 -4.11
N PHE A 114 -7.94 -15.69 -4.41
CA PHE A 114 -8.84 -15.55 -5.54
C PHE A 114 -8.08 -15.53 -6.87
N HIS A 115 -7.04 -14.73 -6.96
CA HIS A 115 -6.26 -14.55 -8.17
C HIS A 115 -5.38 -15.75 -8.53
N SER A 116 -4.98 -16.57 -7.54
CA SER A 116 -4.23 -17.81 -7.76
C SER A 116 -4.93 -18.78 -8.72
N ARG A 117 -6.27 -18.77 -8.74
CA ARG A 117 -7.10 -19.58 -9.63
C ARG A 117 -6.97 -19.21 -11.10
N PHE A 118 -6.50 -18.01 -11.39
CA PHE A 118 -6.29 -17.49 -12.75
C PHE A 118 -4.81 -17.45 -13.15
N GLY A 119 -3.91 -17.91 -12.27
CA GLY A 119 -2.48 -17.89 -12.50
C GLY A 119 -1.83 -16.51 -12.37
N GLY A 120 -2.53 -15.54 -11.80
CA GLY A 120 -2.05 -14.18 -11.58
C GLY A 120 -3.18 -13.15 -11.44
N VAL A 121 -2.81 -11.90 -11.20
CA VAL A 121 -3.76 -10.83 -10.97
C VAL A 121 -4.53 -10.49 -12.26
N VAL A 122 -5.88 -10.48 -12.16
CA VAL A 122 -6.77 -10.02 -13.21
C VAL A 122 -7.23 -8.59 -12.87
N PRO A 123 -6.75 -7.55 -13.58
CA PRO A 123 -6.92 -6.15 -13.17
C PRO A 123 -8.37 -5.70 -12.96
N GLU A 124 -9.28 -6.14 -13.82
CA GLU A 124 -10.71 -5.80 -13.71
C GLU A 124 -11.35 -6.43 -12.47
N ILE A 125 -10.98 -7.66 -12.15
CA ILE A 125 -11.48 -8.36 -10.97
C ILE A 125 -10.90 -7.72 -9.72
N ALA A 126 -9.60 -7.38 -9.71
CA ALA A 126 -8.95 -6.70 -8.60
C ALA A 126 -9.67 -5.39 -8.25
N SER A 127 -10.00 -4.57 -9.26
CA SER A 127 -10.74 -3.31 -9.06
C SER A 127 -12.10 -3.53 -8.39
N ARG A 128 -12.87 -4.53 -8.83
CA ARG A 128 -14.17 -4.87 -8.22
C ARG A 128 -14.02 -5.34 -6.77
N LYS A 129 -12.99 -6.16 -6.50
CA LYS A 129 -12.72 -6.64 -5.15
C LYS A 129 -12.32 -5.53 -4.19
N HIS A 130 -11.59 -4.52 -4.65
CA HIS A 130 -11.30 -3.33 -3.85
C HIS A 130 -12.59 -2.59 -3.47
N ILE A 131 -13.55 -2.41 -4.39
CA ILE A 131 -14.84 -1.78 -4.09
C ILE A 131 -15.59 -2.54 -2.98
N GLU A 132 -15.56 -3.87 -3.03
CA GLU A 132 -16.23 -4.72 -2.03
C GLU A 132 -15.55 -4.64 -0.65
N ALA A 133 -14.22 -4.52 -0.61
CA ALA A 133 -13.44 -4.66 0.62
C ALA A 133 -13.16 -3.34 1.34
N ILE A 134 -12.97 -2.22 0.61
CA ILE A 134 -12.36 -1.00 1.13
C ILE A 134 -13.11 -0.39 2.33
N GLY A 135 -14.44 -0.40 2.29
CA GLY A 135 -15.26 0.11 3.40
C GLY A 135 -15.08 -0.71 4.67
N GLY A 136 -15.08 -2.05 4.54
CA GLY A 136 -14.88 -2.97 5.66
C GLY A 136 -13.48 -2.84 6.26
N VAL A 137 -12.45 -2.78 5.41
CA VAL A 137 -11.05 -2.64 5.84
C VAL A 137 -10.83 -1.35 6.62
N VAL A 138 -11.38 -0.23 6.15
CA VAL A 138 -11.24 1.07 6.83
C VAL A 138 -11.99 1.12 8.15
N ILE A 139 -13.22 0.55 8.21
CA ILE A 139 -13.99 0.45 9.47
C ILE A 139 -13.26 -0.43 10.48
N GLU A 140 -12.76 -1.57 10.06
CA GLU A 140 -11.99 -2.49 10.92
C GLU A 140 -10.71 -1.83 11.44
N CYS A 141 -10.01 -1.06 10.60
CA CYS A 141 -8.82 -0.33 11.02
C CYS A 141 -9.13 0.68 12.14
N LEU A 142 -10.26 1.39 12.08
CA LEU A 142 -10.70 2.28 13.17
C LEU A 142 -11.08 1.48 14.43
N ALA A 143 -11.71 0.33 14.28
CA ALA A 143 -12.07 -0.53 15.42
C ALA A 143 -10.82 -1.03 16.15
N GLN A 144 -9.82 -1.50 15.43
CA GLN A 144 -8.53 -1.91 16.00
C GLN A 144 -7.79 -0.74 16.68
N ALA A 145 -7.83 0.46 16.08
CA ALA A 145 -7.24 1.64 16.69
C ALA A 145 -7.89 1.98 18.04
N ARG A 146 -9.22 1.88 18.15
CA ARG A 146 -9.95 2.09 19.41
C ARG A 146 -9.51 1.07 20.47
N GLU A 147 -9.42 -0.19 20.10
CA GLU A 147 -9.01 -1.26 21.00
C GLU A 147 -7.57 -1.04 21.47
N ARG A 148 -6.63 -0.81 20.56
CA ARG A 148 -5.19 -0.68 20.86
C ARG A 148 -4.87 0.58 21.66
N THR A 149 -5.59 1.67 21.44
CA THR A 149 -5.38 2.94 22.17
C THR A 149 -6.21 3.06 23.45
N GLY A 150 -7.19 2.19 23.67
CA GLY A 150 -8.18 2.32 24.75
C GLY A 150 -9.13 3.52 24.58
N LYS A 151 -9.13 4.21 23.44
CA LYS A 151 -9.97 5.37 23.14
C LYS A 151 -11.22 4.94 22.38
N ALA A 152 -12.28 4.59 23.08
CA ALA A 152 -13.53 4.13 22.47
C ALA A 152 -14.25 5.21 21.63
N ASP A 153 -13.99 6.48 21.91
CA ASP A 153 -14.56 7.66 21.23
C ASP A 153 -13.79 8.09 19.97
N LEU A 154 -12.66 7.43 19.67
CA LEU A 154 -11.89 7.71 18.46
C LEU A 154 -12.76 7.62 17.20
N SER A 155 -12.70 8.62 16.35
CA SER A 155 -13.61 8.79 15.20
C SER A 155 -12.90 9.40 13.99
N TRP A 156 -13.59 9.48 12.86
CA TRP A 156 -13.07 10.14 11.66
C TRP A 156 -12.79 11.64 11.86
N ASN A 157 -13.36 12.27 12.89
CA ASN A 157 -13.08 13.68 13.22
C ASN A 157 -11.68 13.88 13.83
N ASP A 158 -11.02 12.81 14.24
CA ASP A 158 -9.66 12.84 14.77
C ASP A 158 -8.59 12.73 13.67
N LEU A 159 -9.02 12.59 12.42
CA LEU A 159 -8.11 12.59 11.28
C LEU A 159 -7.64 14.01 10.95
N ALA A 160 -6.32 14.17 10.75
CA ALA A 160 -5.72 15.36 10.14
C ALA A 160 -5.73 15.29 8.61
N ALA A 161 -5.59 14.08 8.07
CA ALA A 161 -5.49 13.85 6.64
C ALA A 161 -5.86 12.41 6.25
N VAL A 162 -6.15 12.24 4.96
CA VAL A 162 -6.22 10.94 4.30
C VAL A 162 -5.13 10.89 3.26
N SER A 163 -4.31 9.84 3.30
CA SER A 163 -3.28 9.52 2.30
C SER A 163 -3.73 8.32 1.49
N VAL A 164 -3.45 8.32 0.20
CA VAL A 164 -3.82 7.21 -0.67
C VAL A 164 -2.73 6.94 -1.70
N THR A 165 -2.48 5.66 -2.00
CA THR A 165 -1.57 5.28 -3.07
C THR A 165 -2.14 5.74 -4.40
N TYR A 166 -1.40 6.63 -5.07
CA TYR A 166 -1.79 7.22 -6.35
C TYR A 166 -1.11 6.52 -7.53
N ALA A 167 0.14 6.11 -7.36
CA ALA A 167 0.96 5.41 -8.35
C ALA A 167 2.22 4.82 -7.67
N PRO A 168 2.84 3.78 -8.29
CA PRO A 168 2.37 2.98 -9.42
C PRO A 168 1.30 1.97 -9.01
N GLY A 169 0.60 1.39 -10.01
CA GLY A 169 -0.38 0.33 -9.77
C GLY A 169 -1.34 0.12 -10.93
N LEU A 170 -2.28 -0.80 -10.75
CA LEU A 170 -3.36 -1.05 -11.70
C LEU A 170 -4.33 0.14 -11.68
N VAL A 171 -4.55 0.78 -12.83
CA VAL A 171 -5.32 2.02 -12.94
C VAL A 171 -6.72 1.90 -12.29
N GLY A 172 -7.46 0.82 -12.59
CA GLY A 172 -8.78 0.60 -12.02
C GLY A 172 -8.75 0.43 -10.50
N ALA A 173 -7.74 -0.25 -9.98
CA ALA A 173 -7.54 -0.47 -8.55
C ALA A 173 -7.18 0.85 -7.83
N LEU A 174 -6.24 1.63 -8.37
CA LEU A 174 -5.86 2.95 -7.85
C LEU A 174 -7.05 3.92 -7.81
N VAL A 175 -7.91 3.89 -8.84
CA VAL A 175 -9.12 4.74 -8.89
C VAL A 175 -10.06 4.45 -7.72
N VAL A 176 -10.18 3.19 -7.29
CA VAL A 176 -11.05 2.84 -6.14
C VAL A 176 -10.57 3.51 -4.86
N GLY A 177 -9.29 3.35 -4.51
CA GLY A 177 -8.72 3.99 -3.32
C GLY A 177 -8.79 5.50 -3.37
N ALA A 178 -8.42 6.10 -4.52
CA ALA A 178 -8.46 7.55 -4.71
C ALA A 178 -9.89 8.12 -4.67
N ALA A 179 -10.88 7.42 -5.19
CA ALA A 179 -12.28 7.81 -5.11
C ALA A 179 -12.82 7.72 -3.68
N PHE A 180 -12.50 6.62 -2.98
CA PHE A 180 -12.89 6.43 -1.58
C PHE A 180 -12.30 7.52 -0.67
N ALA A 181 -11.02 7.87 -0.86
CA ALA A 181 -10.35 8.90 -0.07
C ALA A 181 -10.93 10.32 -0.27
N LYS A 182 -11.68 10.56 -1.35
CA LYS A 182 -12.30 11.86 -1.67
C LYS A 182 -13.75 11.98 -1.21
N GLY A 183 -14.43 10.87 -0.94
CA GLY A 183 -15.82 10.81 -0.49
C GLY A 183 -15.95 10.85 1.00
#